data_76539f555e28ad41a67121e94dbd3c3b
#
_entry.id   76539f555e28ad41a67121e94dbd3c3b
#
_cell.length_a   1.000
_cell.length_b   1.000
_cell.length_c   1.000
_cell.angle_alpha   90.00
_cell.angle_beta   90.00
_cell.angle_gamma   90.00
#
_symmetry.space_group_name_H-M   'P 1'
#
loop_
_entity.id
_entity.type
_entity.pdbx_description
1 polymer ?
#
loop_
_entity_poly.entity_id
_entity_poly.type
_entity_poly.pdbx_seq_one_letter_code
_entity_poly.pdbx_strand_id
1 'polypeptide(L)'
;MYKNFNNLVDYINTANEDILEYQRKNDDAKGMGTTMTIVKISQYGILSLAHVGDSRCYVLSSRNLIQLTEDENVPGYQNVLTQALGSKEKLKIQNKDFQLSSGDVVFLCTDGIYNEVGDEYLKNKLLDGINAESLVGEVLLQNPKDNISAIIINVI
;
A
#
# COMPACT_ATOMS: atom_id res chain seq x y z
N MET A 1 2.80 26.88 0.78
CA MET A 1 2.94 26.76 2.25
C MET A 1 3.02 25.28 2.56
N TYR A 2 4.20 24.76 2.98
CA TYR A 2 4.30 23.34 3.35
C TYR A 2 3.50 23.11 4.63
N LYS A 3 2.43 22.29 4.56
CA LYS A 3 1.71 21.86 5.76
C LYS A 3 2.66 20.98 6.57
N ASN A 4 2.98 21.34 7.81
CA ASN A 4 3.70 20.46 8.74
C ASN A 4 2.68 19.40 9.22
N PHE A 5 2.80 18.19 8.71
CA PHE A 5 1.97 17.07 9.13
C PHE A 5 2.58 16.41 10.38
N ASN A 6 1.77 16.23 11.41
CA ASN A 6 2.23 15.63 12.66
C ASN A 6 2.23 14.09 12.61
N ASN A 7 1.40 13.49 11.76
CA ASN A 7 1.29 12.04 11.61
C ASN A 7 0.89 11.64 10.17
N LEU A 8 0.95 10.34 9.85
CA LEU A 8 0.65 9.81 8.52
C LEU A 8 -0.85 9.94 8.15
N VAL A 9 -1.73 9.93 9.14
CA VAL A 9 -3.19 10.09 8.93
C VAL A 9 -3.51 11.47 8.35
N ASP A 10 -2.77 12.52 8.78
CA ASP A 10 -2.97 13.87 8.26
C ASP A 10 -2.62 13.97 6.77
N TYR A 11 -1.62 13.21 6.30
CA TYR A 11 -1.30 13.14 4.86
C TYR A 11 -2.46 12.55 4.06
N ILE A 12 -3.03 11.43 4.52
CA ILE A 12 -4.16 10.79 3.84
C ILE A 12 -5.40 11.71 3.83
N ASN A 13 -5.72 12.33 4.97
CA ASN A 13 -6.86 13.25 5.05
C ASN A 13 -6.68 14.45 4.10
N THR A 14 -5.48 15.03 4.06
CA THR A 14 -5.21 16.15 3.16
C THR A 14 -5.30 15.74 1.70
N ALA A 15 -4.71 14.61 1.33
CA ALA A 15 -4.81 14.10 -0.04
C ALA A 15 -6.27 13.82 -0.45
N ASN A 16 -7.07 13.28 0.48
CA ASN A 16 -8.50 13.07 0.24
C ASN A 16 -9.25 14.38 0.00
N GLU A 17 -9.00 15.41 0.84
CA GLU A 17 -9.58 16.73 0.67
C GLU A 17 -9.20 17.36 -0.67
N ASP A 18 -7.93 17.27 -1.06
CA ASP A 18 -7.42 17.81 -2.31
C ASP A 18 -8.10 17.14 -3.54
N ILE A 19 -8.28 15.80 -3.51
CA ILE A 19 -8.97 15.05 -4.56
C ILE A 19 -10.45 15.48 -4.63
N LEU A 20 -11.14 15.54 -3.48
CA LEU A 20 -12.54 15.96 -3.43
C LEU A 20 -12.74 17.42 -3.91
N GLU A 21 -11.80 18.30 -3.56
CA GLU A 21 -11.82 19.68 -4.05
C GLU A 21 -11.61 19.75 -5.56
N TYR A 22 -10.69 18.95 -6.10
CA TYR A 22 -10.46 18.86 -7.54
C TYR A 22 -11.69 18.36 -8.28
N GLN A 23 -12.37 17.32 -7.78
CA GLN A 23 -13.61 16.81 -8.35
C GLN A 23 -14.74 17.87 -8.35
N ARG A 24 -14.84 18.69 -7.28
CA ARG A 24 -15.84 19.78 -7.21
C ARG A 24 -15.62 20.88 -8.25
N LYS A 25 -14.37 21.09 -8.67
CA LYS A 25 -13.99 22.12 -9.64
C LYS A 25 -13.96 21.61 -11.09
N ASN A 26 -13.95 20.31 -11.30
CA ASN A 26 -13.77 19.69 -12.61
C ASN A 26 -14.78 18.56 -12.80
N ASP A 27 -15.81 18.79 -13.60
CA ASP A 27 -16.86 17.79 -13.84
C ASP A 27 -16.35 16.48 -14.44
N ASP A 28 -15.31 16.55 -15.27
CA ASP A 28 -14.67 15.38 -15.90
C ASP A 28 -13.89 14.51 -14.90
N ALA A 29 -13.61 15.02 -13.71
CA ALA A 29 -12.93 14.31 -12.64
C ALA A 29 -13.88 13.66 -11.61
N LYS A 30 -15.20 13.74 -11.81
CA LYS A 30 -16.18 13.13 -10.92
C LYS A 30 -15.96 11.63 -10.79
N GLY A 31 -15.87 11.14 -9.54
CA GLY A 31 -15.62 9.73 -9.24
C GLY A 31 -14.15 9.32 -9.30
N MET A 32 -13.22 10.26 -9.53
CA MET A 32 -11.80 10.01 -9.41
C MET A 32 -11.45 9.59 -7.98
N GLY A 33 -10.64 8.54 -7.85
CA GLY A 33 -10.19 8.06 -6.55
C GLY A 33 -8.90 7.25 -6.67
N THR A 34 -8.28 7.00 -5.53
CA THR A 34 -7.08 6.17 -5.45
C THR A 34 -6.98 5.49 -4.07
N THR A 35 -6.27 4.39 -4.00
CA THR A 35 -5.76 3.83 -2.74
C THR A 35 -4.56 4.65 -2.26
N MET A 36 -4.23 4.54 -0.98
CA MET A 36 -3.00 5.13 -0.45
C MET A 36 -2.46 4.29 0.70
N THR A 37 -1.20 3.86 0.57
CA THR A 37 -0.45 3.19 1.62
C THR A 37 0.83 3.96 1.87
N ILE A 38 1.01 4.46 3.10
CA ILE A 38 2.18 5.23 3.49
C ILE A 38 2.89 4.50 4.61
N VAL A 39 4.21 4.37 4.50
CA VAL A 39 5.06 3.91 5.59
C VAL A 39 6.12 4.96 5.91
N LYS A 40 6.44 5.07 7.19
CA LYS A 40 7.57 5.86 7.71
C LYS A 40 8.36 4.96 8.63
N ILE A 41 9.66 4.83 8.37
CA ILE A 41 10.57 4.05 9.21
C ILE A 41 11.46 5.02 9.97
N SER A 42 11.46 4.91 11.30
CA SER A 42 12.31 5.70 12.18
C SER A 42 13.72 5.08 12.29
N GLN A 43 14.67 5.86 12.75
CA GLN A 43 16.03 5.37 13.06
C GLN A 43 16.06 4.30 14.16
N TYR A 44 14.98 4.12 14.91
CA TYR A 44 14.85 3.09 15.94
C TYR A 44 14.15 1.83 15.43
N GLY A 45 13.96 1.70 14.12
CA GLY A 45 13.29 0.56 13.50
C GLY A 45 11.76 0.53 13.69
N ILE A 46 11.13 1.61 14.12
CA ILE A 46 9.67 1.66 14.17
C ILE A 46 9.14 2.01 12.78
N LEU A 47 8.38 1.10 12.18
CA LEU A 47 7.57 1.34 11.00
C LEU A 47 6.21 1.84 11.43
N SER A 48 5.85 3.06 11.05
CA SER A 48 4.49 3.59 11.18
C SER A 48 3.80 3.50 9.82
N LEU A 49 2.59 2.94 9.81
CA LEU A 49 1.76 2.72 8.62
C LEU A 49 0.47 3.53 8.71
N ALA A 50 0.07 4.16 7.60
CA ALA A 50 -1.30 4.62 7.37
C ALA A 50 -1.79 4.12 6.01
N HIS A 51 -3.06 3.65 5.95
CA HIS A 51 -3.57 2.95 4.78
C HIS A 51 -5.07 3.17 4.55
N VAL A 52 -5.44 3.28 3.26
CA VAL A 52 -6.81 3.25 2.73
C VAL A 52 -6.79 2.51 1.39
N GLY A 53 -7.65 1.53 1.23
CA GLY A 53 -7.86 0.78 0.00
C GLY A 53 -7.44 -0.69 0.09
N ASP A 54 -6.90 -1.25 -0.99
CA ASP A 54 -6.49 -2.64 -1.12
C ASP A 54 -5.03 -2.85 -1.55
N SER A 55 -4.27 -1.78 -1.74
CA SER A 55 -2.81 -1.93 -1.85
C SER A 55 -2.24 -2.49 -0.55
N ARG A 56 -1.29 -3.39 -0.62
CA ARG A 56 -0.81 -4.09 0.58
C ARG A 56 0.57 -3.63 1.02
N CYS A 57 0.77 -3.68 2.34
CA CYS A 57 2.08 -3.57 2.97
C CYS A 57 2.34 -4.86 3.76
N TYR A 58 3.47 -5.50 3.47
CA TYR A 58 3.95 -6.69 4.16
C TYR A 58 5.28 -6.40 4.87
N VAL A 59 5.55 -7.20 5.90
CA VAL A 59 6.87 -7.33 6.50
C VAL A 59 7.28 -8.80 6.45
N LEU A 60 8.42 -9.09 5.83
CA LEU A 60 9.09 -10.37 5.98
C LEU A 60 10.00 -10.28 7.21
N SER A 61 9.64 -10.98 8.29
CA SER A 61 10.39 -11.03 9.53
C SER A 61 10.49 -12.47 10.02
N SER A 62 11.67 -12.89 10.48
CA SER A 62 11.90 -14.25 10.96
C SER A 62 11.36 -15.33 9.99
N ARG A 63 11.55 -15.15 8.68
CA ARG A 63 11.07 -16.00 7.58
C ARG A 63 9.54 -16.08 7.43
N ASN A 64 8.79 -15.22 8.11
CA ASN A 64 7.33 -15.14 7.97
C ASN A 64 6.95 -13.86 7.21
N LEU A 65 6.09 -13.99 6.22
CA LEU A 65 5.48 -12.84 5.54
C LEU A 65 4.22 -12.44 6.30
N ILE A 66 4.20 -11.22 6.82
CA ILE A 66 3.12 -10.67 7.64
C ILE A 66 2.48 -9.52 6.87
N GLN A 67 1.21 -9.64 6.49
CA GLN A 67 0.46 -8.51 5.93
C GLN A 67 0.08 -7.54 7.05
N LEU A 68 0.49 -6.29 6.95
CA LEU A 68 0.17 -5.23 7.92
C LEU A 68 -1.13 -4.51 7.61
N THR A 69 -1.50 -4.39 6.35
CA THR A 69 -2.75 -3.77 5.88
C THR A 69 -3.90 -4.79 5.89
N GLU A 70 -5.13 -4.29 5.93
CA GLU A 70 -6.34 -5.08 5.71
C GLU A 70 -7.01 -4.56 4.45
N ASP A 71 -7.26 -5.44 3.48
CA ASP A 71 -7.88 -5.06 2.21
C ASP A 71 -9.30 -4.53 2.42
N GLU A 72 -9.61 -3.39 1.84
CA GLU A 72 -10.91 -2.71 1.99
C GLU A 72 -11.82 -2.97 0.79
N ASN A 73 -11.99 -4.25 0.45
CA ASN A 73 -12.87 -4.70 -0.63
C ASN A 73 -14.28 -5.03 -0.13
N VAL A 74 -15.26 -4.91 -1.02
CA VAL A 74 -16.64 -5.36 -0.74
C VAL A 74 -16.65 -6.88 -0.68
N PRO A 75 -17.24 -7.50 0.38
CA PRO A 75 -17.29 -8.96 0.49
C PRO A 75 -17.87 -9.62 -0.77
N GLY A 76 -17.11 -10.55 -1.36
CA GLY A 76 -17.46 -11.22 -2.61
C GLY A 76 -17.12 -10.49 -3.90
N TYR A 77 -16.58 -9.27 -3.81
CA TYR A 77 -16.18 -8.44 -4.97
C TYR A 77 -14.77 -7.89 -4.76
N GLN A 78 -13.74 -8.66 -5.11
CA GLN A 78 -12.34 -8.32 -4.86
C GLN A 78 -11.86 -7.01 -5.52
N ASN A 79 -12.49 -6.62 -6.63
CA ASN A 79 -12.14 -5.40 -7.38
C ASN A 79 -13.01 -4.19 -7.01
N VAL A 80 -13.85 -4.28 -5.95
CA VAL A 80 -14.72 -3.20 -5.53
C VAL A 80 -14.32 -2.76 -4.13
N LEU A 81 -13.77 -1.56 -4.03
CA LEU A 81 -13.35 -0.97 -2.77
C LEU A 81 -14.54 -0.49 -1.93
N THR A 82 -14.49 -0.69 -0.62
CA THR A 82 -15.44 -0.10 0.33
C THR A 82 -15.18 1.38 0.57
N GLN A 83 -13.94 1.82 0.34
CA GLN A 83 -13.51 3.20 0.36
C GLN A 83 -12.20 3.41 -0.40
N ALA A 84 -12.03 4.62 -0.92
CA ALA A 84 -10.81 5.13 -1.55
C ALA A 84 -10.70 6.63 -1.26
N LEU A 85 -9.53 7.22 -1.40
CA LEU A 85 -9.40 8.67 -1.41
C LEU A 85 -10.25 9.24 -2.57
N GLY A 86 -10.96 10.32 -2.32
CA GLY A 86 -11.88 10.93 -3.28
C GLY A 86 -13.28 10.32 -3.29
N SER A 87 -13.53 9.19 -2.58
CA SER A 87 -14.85 8.54 -2.59
C SER A 87 -15.84 9.14 -1.58
N LYS A 88 -15.35 9.70 -0.47
CA LYS A 88 -16.16 10.27 0.61
C LYS A 88 -15.36 11.23 1.49
N GLU A 89 -16.05 12.15 2.17
CA GLU A 89 -15.40 13.17 3.01
C GLU A 89 -14.68 12.61 4.23
N LYS A 90 -15.17 11.51 4.82
CA LYS A 90 -14.56 10.87 6.00
C LYS A 90 -14.15 9.45 5.67
N LEU A 91 -12.85 9.20 5.74
CA LEU A 91 -12.25 7.89 5.55
C LEU A 91 -12.00 7.22 6.92
N LYS A 92 -12.14 5.89 6.97
CA LYS A 92 -11.67 5.08 8.08
C LYS A 92 -10.23 4.66 7.77
N ILE A 93 -9.27 5.46 8.25
CA ILE A 93 -7.85 5.23 7.96
C ILE A 93 -7.30 4.16 8.90
N GLN A 94 -6.73 3.10 8.36
CA GLN A 94 -5.95 2.14 9.13
C GLN A 94 -4.64 2.81 9.53
N ASN A 95 -4.28 2.71 10.81
CA ASN A 95 -3.04 3.27 11.36
C ASN A 95 -2.46 2.29 12.38
N LYS A 96 -1.22 1.87 12.18
CA LYS A 96 -0.51 0.95 13.09
C LYS A 96 1.00 1.15 13.06
N ASP A 97 1.63 0.76 14.14
CA ASP A 97 3.08 0.69 14.24
C ASP A 97 3.53 -0.78 14.27
N PHE A 98 4.73 -1.04 13.74
CA PHE A 98 5.38 -2.34 13.76
C PHE A 98 6.86 -2.15 14.09
N GLN A 99 7.40 -2.98 15.01
CA GLN A 99 8.82 -2.98 15.33
C GLN A 99 9.57 -3.83 14.33
N LEU A 100 10.44 -3.21 13.55
CA LEU A 100 11.35 -3.88 12.63
C LEU A 100 12.65 -4.26 13.33
N SER A 101 13.27 -5.33 12.84
CA SER A 101 14.61 -5.79 13.20
C SER A 101 15.54 -5.73 11.99
N SER A 102 16.85 -5.65 12.23
CA SER A 102 17.84 -5.80 11.15
C SER A 102 17.64 -7.14 10.42
N GLY A 103 17.64 -7.09 9.10
CA GLY A 103 17.36 -8.24 8.22
C GLY A 103 15.89 -8.40 7.83
N ASP A 104 14.97 -7.64 8.42
CA ASP A 104 13.58 -7.62 7.95
C ASP A 104 13.48 -6.94 6.57
N VAL A 105 12.44 -7.30 5.80
CA VAL A 105 12.13 -6.68 4.51
C VAL A 105 10.72 -6.12 4.55
N VAL A 106 10.56 -4.82 4.25
CA VAL A 106 9.25 -4.19 4.06
C VAL A 106 8.90 -4.22 2.57
N PHE A 107 7.71 -4.71 2.24
CA PHE A 107 7.25 -4.84 0.87
C PHE A 107 5.88 -4.19 0.71
N LEU A 108 5.77 -3.24 -0.25
CA LEU A 108 4.50 -2.62 -0.63
C LEU A 108 4.20 -2.98 -2.08
N CYS A 109 2.94 -3.31 -2.37
CA CYS A 109 2.51 -3.62 -3.72
C CYS A 109 1.05 -3.27 -3.98
N THR A 110 0.72 -3.14 -5.27
CA THR A 110 -0.66 -3.06 -5.75
C THR A 110 -1.25 -4.45 -5.96
N ASP A 111 -2.57 -4.51 -6.09
CA ASP A 111 -3.35 -5.75 -6.28
C ASP A 111 -2.96 -6.54 -7.52
N GLY A 112 -2.51 -5.89 -8.59
CA GLY A 112 -1.97 -6.55 -9.78
C GLY A 112 -0.76 -7.47 -9.51
N ILE A 113 -0.07 -7.35 -8.36
CA ILE A 113 0.97 -8.29 -7.97
C ILE A 113 0.40 -9.47 -7.18
N TYR A 114 -0.22 -9.21 -6.03
CA TYR A 114 -0.62 -10.30 -5.14
C TYR A 114 -1.79 -11.14 -5.67
N ASN A 115 -2.62 -10.60 -6.57
CA ASN A 115 -3.66 -11.36 -7.27
C ASN A 115 -3.08 -12.35 -8.28
N GLU A 116 -1.92 -12.05 -8.88
CA GLU A 116 -1.30 -12.92 -9.89
C GLU A 116 -0.44 -14.03 -9.25
N VAL A 117 0.33 -13.73 -8.21
CA VAL A 117 1.36 -14.68 -7.73
C VAL A 117 1.12 -15.23 -6.32
N GLY A 118 0.30 -14.57 -5.51
CA GLY A 118 -0.04 -15.02 -4.15
C GLY A 118 1.10 -14.87 -3.12
N ASP A 119 0.73 -14.96 -1.84
CA ASP A 119 1.61 -14.63 -0.71
C ASP A 119 2.80 -15.61 -0.55
N GLU A 120 2.60 -16.90 -0.85
CA GLU A 120 3.67 -17.90 -0.72
C GLU A 120 4.78 -17.68 -1.75
N TYR A 121 4.43 -17.31 -2.98
CA TYR A 121 5.40 -16.93 -4.01
C TYR A 121 6.17 -15.68 -3.59
N LEU A 122 5.45 -14.63 -3.13
CA LEU A 122 6.05 -13.38 -2.66
C LEU A 122 7.03 -13.64 -1.51
N LYS A 123 6.63 -14.45 -0.52
CA LYS A 123 7.48 -14.86 0.60
C LYS A 123 8.78 -15.49 0.14
N ASN A 124 8.71 -16.47 -0.76
CA ASN A 124 9.89 -17.19 -1.24
C ASN A 124 10.82 -16.24 -2.01
N LYS A 125 10.29 -15.39 -2.87
CA LYS A 125 11.09 -14.41 -3.63
C LYS A 125 11.76 -13.37 -2.73
N LEU A 126 11.06 -12.86 -1.72
CA LEU A 126 11.65 -11.94 -0.75
C LEU A 126 12.71 -12.62 0.12
N LEU A 127 12.53 -13.90 0.49
CA LEU A 127 13.56 -14.69 1.20
C LEU A 127 14.83 -14.91 0.35
N ASP A 128 14.66 -15.05 -0.97
CA ASP A 128 15.77 -15.18 -1.92
C ASP A 128 16.45 -13.84 -2.23
N GLY A 129 15.97 -12.73 -1.67
CA GLY A 129 16.56 -11.41 -1.82
C GLY A 129 16.27 -10.74 -3.17
N ILE A 130 15.11 -11.05 -3.78
CA ILE A 130 14.71 -10.42 -5.04
C ILE A 130 14.58 -8.90 -4.88
N ASN A 131 15.00 -8.13 -5.89
CA ASN A 131 14.73 -6.69 -5.95
C ASN A 131 13.39 -6.39 -6.65
N ALA A 132 12.89 -5.16 -6.50
CA ALA A 132 11.59 -4.76 -7.03
C ALA A 132 11.49 -4.87 -8.56
N GLU A 133 12.55 -4.49 -9.30
CA GLU A 133 12.59 -4.58 -10.77
C GLU A 133 12.46 -6.01 -11.26
N SER A 134 13.23 -6.93 -10.65
CA SER A 134 13.18 -8.36 -11.00
C SER A 134 11.82 -8.97 -10.66
N LEU A 135 11.24 -8.63 -9.51
CA LEU A 135 9.92 -9.10 -9.10
C LEU A 135 8.84 -8.65 -10.10
N VAL A 136 8.83 -7.36 -10.45
CA VAL A 136 7.92 -6.81 -11.45
C VAL A 136 8.10 -7.51 -12.79
N GLY A 137 9.35 -7.74 -13.23
CA GLY A 137 9.65 -8.48 -14.46
C GLY A 137 9.08 -9.90 -14.47
N GLU A 138 9.21 -10.64 -13.36
CA GLU A 138 8.66 -12.00 -13.25
C GLU A 138 7.12 -12.01 -13.23
N VAL A 139 6.48 -11.04 -12.57
CA VAL A 139 5.02 -10.93 -12.54
C VAL A 139 4.48 -10.54 -13.92
N LEU A 140 5.17 -9.66 -14.67
CA LEU A 140 4.78 -9.30 -16.03
C LEU A 140 4.75 -10.51 -16.98
N LEU A 141 5.60 -11.52 -16.77
CA LEU A 141 5.58 -12.75 -17.55
C LEU A 141 4.33 -13.62 -17.30
N GLN A 142 3.61 -13.40 -16.21
CA GLN A 142 2.32 -14.05 -15.92
C GLN A 142 1.13 -13.40 -16.68
N ASN A 143 1.41 -12.31 -17.41
CA ASN A 143 0.40 -11.57 -18.16
C ASN A 143 -0.71 -10.97 -17.28
N PRO A 144 -0.35 -10.16 -16.25
CA PRO A 144 -1.28 -9.61 -15.28
C PRO A 144 -2.39 -8.80 -15.95
N LYS A 145 -3.57 -8.82 -15.34
CA LYS A 145 -4.76 -8.11 -15.86
C LYS A 145 -4.81 -6.64 -15.45
N ASP A 146 -3.95 -6.22 -14.52
CA ASP A 146 -3.90 -4.87 -13.98
C ASP A 146 -2.48 -4.32 -13.95
N ASN A 147 -2.37 -3.01 -13.71
CA ASN A 147 -1.10 -2.34 -13.48
C ASN A 147 -0.43 -2.89 -12.22
N ILE A 148 0.88 -3.05 -12.28
CA ILE A 148 1.66 -3.58 -11.17
C ILE A 148 2.68 -2.55 -10.68
N SER A 149 2.78 -2.43 -9.35
CA SER A 149 3.78 -1.58 -8.69
C SER A 149 4.33 -2.28 -7.45
N ALA A 150 5.62 -2.14 -7.21
CA ALA A 150 6.31 -2.73 -6.07
C ALA A 150 7.34 -1.78 -5.46
N ILE A 151 7.43 -1.79 -4.13
CA ILE A 151 8.53 -1.16 -3.37
C ILE A 151 9.07 -2.21 -2.40
N ILE A 152 10.39 -2.42 -2.40
CA ILE A 152 11.10 -3.29 -1.46
C ILE A 152 12.11 -2.46 -0.66
N ILE A 153 12.04 -2.54 0.67
CA ILE A 153 12.93 -1.84 1.59
C ILE A 153 13.62 -2.89 2.47
N ASN A 154 14.94 -3.00 2.36
CA ASN A 154 15.74 -3.87 3.22
C ASN A 154 16.15 -3.10 4.48
N VAL A 155 15.88 -3.67 5.65
CA VAL A 155 16.23 -3.09 6.96
C VAL A 155 17.62 -3.55 7.35
N ILE A 156 18.57 -2.61 7.48
CA ILE A 156 19.98 -2.86 7.81
C ILE A 156 20.29 -2.50 9.27
#